data_21fad4dc152514f001110c4fd60fe73c
#
_entry.id   21fad4dc152514f001110c4fd60fe73c
#
_cell.length_a   1.000
_cell.length_b   1.000
_cell.length_c   1.000
_cell.angle_alpha   90.00
_cell.angle_beta   90.00
_cell.angle_gamma   90.00
#
_symmetry.space_group_name_H-M   'P 1'
#
loop_
_entity.id
_entity.type
_entity.pdbx_description
1 polymer ?
#
loop_
_entity_poly.entity_id
_entity_poly.type
_entity_poly.pdbx_seq_one_letter_code
_entity_poly.pdbx_strand_id
1 'polypeptide(L)'
;YDLGSDSSYADTMAQLDQHVGLDRVQAIHLNDSKTPLGSRVDRHAHIGSGHVGLGAFRRLLTDPRMHMLPMVLETPKEGSRATAAIEPDPMDLENLRMIRELMTGPTP
;
A
#
# COMPACT_ATOMS: atom_id res chain seq x y z
N TYR A 1 7.99 -5.10 8.63
CA TYR A 1 8.81 -5.49 7.46
C TYR A 1 9.10 -4.29 6.60
N ASP A 2 10.33 -4.18 6.15
CA ASP A 2 10.83 -3.03 5.41
C ASP A 2 10.63 -3.22 3.90
N LEU A 3 9.97 -2.25 3.26
CA LEU A 3 9.76 -2.20 1.81
C LEU A 3 10.45 -0.98 1.18
N GLY A 4 11.29 -0.29 1.94
CA GLY A 4 11.81 1.03 1.59
C GLY A 4 12.93 1.08 0.57
N SER A 5 13.54 -0.06 0.22
CA SER A 5 14.56 -0.16 -0.82
C SER A 5 14.37 -1.43 -1.63
N ASP A 6 15.03 -1.54 -2.78
CA ASP A 6 14.94 -2.75 -3.60
C ASP A 6 15.44 -3.98 -2.85
N SER A 7 16.54 -3.85 -2.10
CA SER A 7 17.09 -4.98 -1.35
C SER A 7 16.21 -5.37 -0.17
N SER A 8 15.71 -4.41 0.58
CA SER A 8 14.81 -4.71 1.71
C SER A 8 13.48 -5.27 1.26
N TYR A 9 12.97 -4.79 0.12
CA TYR A 9 11.76 -5.35 -0.49
C TYR A 9 11.96 -6.81 -0.88
N ALA A 10 13.05 -7.11 -1.58
CA ALA A 10 13.35 -8.49 -1.99
C ALA A 10 13.50 -9.41 -0.78
N ASP A 11 14.17 -8.96 0.26
CA ASP A 11 14.35 -9.72 1.49
C ASP A 11 13.02 -9.95 2.21
N THR A 12 12.18 -8.93 2.31
CA THR A 12 10.85 -9.04 2.91
C THR A 12 9.98 -10.04 2.15
N MET A 13 9.99 -10.01 0.82
CA MET A 13 9.22 -10.97 0.01
C MET A 13 9.76 -12.40 0.17
N ALA A 14 11.07 -12.56 0.26
CA ALA A 14 11.67 -13.88 0.50
C ALA A 14 11.27 -14.44 1.87
N GLN A 15 11.24 -13.61 2.90
CA GLN A 15 10.79 -14.03 4.24
C GLN A 15 9.30 -14.39 4.24
N LEU A 16 8.47 -13.60 3.57
CA LEU A 16 7.04 -13.90 3.45
C LEU A 16 6.82 -15.23 2.75
N ASP A 17 7.55 -15.49 1.67
CA ASP A 17 7.47 -16.74 0.94
C ASP A 17 7.93 -17.93 1.80
N GLN A 18 9.00 -17.73 2.55
CA GLN A 18 9.55 -18.78 3.43
C GLN A 18 8.60 -19.14 4.58
N HIS A 19 7.97 -18.14 5.21
CA HIS A 19 7.18 -18.35 6.43
C HIS A 19 5.71 -18.63 6.17
N VAL A 20 5.15 -18.10 5.08
CA VAL A 20 3.74 -18.21 4.76
C VAL A 20 3.51 -18.88 3.40
N GLY A 21 4.30 -18.46 2.39
CA GLY A 21 4.10 -18.82 1.00
C GLY A 21 3.37 -17.70 0.25
N LEU A 22 3.98 -17.18 -0.83
CA LEU A 22 3.38 -16.10 -1.61
C LEU A 22 2.06 -16.52 -2.25
N ASP A 23 1.91 -17.80 -2.58
CA ASP A 23 0.69 -18.36 -3.14
C ASP A 23 -0.50 -18.37 -2.15
N ARG A 24 -0.23 -18.16 -0.87
CA ARG A 24 -1.25 -18.09 0.18
C ARG A 24 -1.74 -16.68 0.46
N VAL A 25 -1.09 -15.67 -0.10
CA VAL A 25 -1.53 -14.28 0.01
C VAL A 25 -2.75 -14.09 -0.90
N GLN A 26 -3.88 -13.69 -0.32
CA GLN A 26 -5.16 -13.59 -1.05
C GLN A 26 -5.62 -12.16 -1.28
N ALA A 27 -5.15 -11.21 -0.47
CA ALA A 27 -5.54 -9.81 -0.58
C ALA A 27 -4.50 -8.93 0.10
N ILE A 28 -4.46 -7.65 -0.28
CA ILE A 28 -3.54 -6.67 0.27
C ILE A 28 -4.34 -5.43 0.70
N HIS A 29 -4.09 -4.96 1.91
CA HIS A 29 -4.58 -3.67 2.38
C HIS A 29 -3.53 -2.61 2.10
N LEU A 30 -3.92 -1.58 1.35
CA LEU A 30 -3.02 -0.49 0.96
C LEU A 30 -3.24 0.73 1.84
N ASN A 31 -2.22 1.10 2.58
CA ASN A 31 -2.17 2.34 3.35
C ASN A 31 -0.72 2.70 3.62
N ASP A 32 -0.46 3.99 3.76
CA ASP A 32 0.83 4.44 4.28
C ASP A 32 0.79 4.46 5.80
N SER A 33 1.90 4.73 6.47
CA SER A 33 2.00 4.71 7.91
C SER A 33 2.37 6.08 8.46
N LYS A 34 1.64 6.54 9.47
CA LYS A 34 1.97 7.79 10.21
C LYS A 34 3.18 7.65 11.11
N THR A 35 3.63 6.42 11.36
CA THR A 35 4.73 6.12 12.27
C THR A 35 5.85 5.40 11.55
N PRO A 36 7.12 5.57 12.02
CA PRO A 36 8.25 4.92 11.35
C PRO A 36 8.26 3.40 11.54
N LEU A 37 9.06 2.75 10.68
CA LEU A 37 9.31 1.33 10.77
C LEU A 37 9.80 0.95 12.16
N GLY A 38 9.24 -0.13 12.70
CA GLY A 38 9.64 -0.64 14.02
C GLY A 38 8.96 0.03 15.20
N SER A 39 8.11 1.02 14.96
CA SER A 39 7.38 1.71 16.04
C SER A 39 6.36 0.81 16.77
N ARG A 40 5.86 -0.24 16.09
CA ARG A 40 4.78 -1.12 16.55
C ARG A 40 3.48 -0.38 16.82
N VAL A 41 3.29 0.77 16.18
CA VAL A 41 2.06 1.56 16.25
C VAL A 41 1.38 1.51 14.89
N ASP A 42 0.14 1.01 14.86
CA ASP A 42 -0.64 0.89 13.63
C ASP A 42 -1.47 2.16 13.43
N ARG A 43 -0.96 3.06 12.62
CA ARG A 43 -1.61 4.32 12.24
C ARG A 43 -1.54 4.49 10.74
N HIS A 44 -2.70 4.49 10.08
CA HIS A 44 -2.80 4.57 8.64
C HIS A 44 -2.69 6.01 8.14
N ALA A 45 -1.98 6.19 7.04
CA ALA A 45 -1.86 7.46 6.32
C ALA A 45 -2.25 7.27 4.86
N HIS A 46 -2.50 8.38 4.18
CA HIS A 46 -2.76 8.36 2.73
C HIS A 46 -1.52 7.91 1.97
N ILE A 47 -1.74 7.33 0.78
CA ILE A 47 -0.67 6.78 -0.03
C ILE A 47 0.37 7.86 -0.37
N GLY A 48 1.61 7.62 0.03
CA GLY A 48 2.72 8.52 -0.19
C GLY A 48 2.91 9.61 0.86
N SER A 49 1.97 9.72 1.82
CA SER A 49 2.01 10.76 2.85
C SER A 49 2.61 10.31 4.18
N GLY A 50 3.07 9.06 4.26
CA GLY A 50 3.61 8.49 5.48
C GLY A 50 5.03 7.96 5.34
N HIS A 51 5.42 7.11 6.28
CA HIS A 51 6.78 6.57 6.39
C HIS A 51 7.05 5.36 5.47
N VAL A 52 6.01 4.75 4.89
CA VAL A 52 6.21 3.67 3.90
C VAL A 52 6.74 4.24 2.59
N GLY A 53 6.07 5.26 2.07
CA GLY A 53 6.54 6.03 0.92
C GLY A 53 6.16 5.45 -0.44
N LEU A 54 6.24 6.31 -1.46
CA LEU A 54 5.82 5.96 -2.83
C LEU A 54 6.64 4.84 -3.46
N GLY A 55 7.94 4.78 -3.16
CA GLY A 55 8.82 3.74 -3.71
C GLY A 55 8.38 2.33 -3.32
N ALA A 56 7.96 2.15 -2.07
CA ALA A 56 7.47 0.87 -1.59
C ALA A 56 6.19 0.45 -2.31
N PHE A 57 5.25 1.38 -2.47
CA PHE A 57 4.01 1.11 -3.20
C PHE A 57 4.28 0.79 -4.67
N ARG A 58 5.20 1.49 -5.33
CA ARG A 58 5.58 1.18 -6.70
C ARG A 58 6.14 -0.23 -6.84
N ARG A 59 7.02 -0.65 -5.94
CA ARG A 59 7.59 -1.99 -5.96
C ARG A 59 6.49 -3.05 -5.84
N LEU A 60 5.58 -2.86 -4.89
CA LEU A 60 4.47 -3.78 -4.67
C LEU A 60 3.53 -3.85 -5.86
N LEU A 61 3.13 -2.69 -6.39
CA LEU A 61 2.14 -2.60 -7.47
C LEU A 61 2.68 -3.06 -8.82
N THR A 62 4.00 -3.06 -9.01
CA THR A 62 4.63 -3.55 -10.24
C THR A 62 5.20 -4.96 -10.10
N ASP A 63 5.13 -5.57 -8.92
CA ASP A 63 5.58 -6.94 -8.69
C ASP A 63 4.61 -7.92 -9.37
N PRO A 64 5.05 -8.74 -10.34
CA PRO A 64 4.16 -9.69 -11.02
C PRO A 64 3.48 -10.69 -10.10
N ARG A 65 4.06 -10.94 -8.92
CA ARG A 65 3.50 -11.88 -7.94
C ARG A 65 2.37 -11.26 -7.12
N MET A 66 2.32 -9.91 -7.04
CA MET A 66 1.42 -9.19 -6.14
C MET A 66 0.34 -8.39 -6.88
N HIS A 67 0.63 -7.85 -8.08
CA HIS A 67 -0.26 -6.91 -8.75
C HIS A 67 -1.61 -7.51 -9.18
N MET A 68 -1.71 -8.83 -9.27
CA MET A 68 -2.96 -9.53 -9.61
C MET A 68 -3.87 -9.77 -8.40
N LEU A 69 -3.38 -9.52 -7.19
CA LEU A 69 -4.17 -9.72 -5.98
C LEU A 69 -5.17 -8.59 -5.77
N PRO A 70 -6.36 -8.89 -5.18
CA PRO A 70 -7.27 -7.84 -4.72
C PRO A 70 -6.58 -6.93 -3.72
N MET A 71 -6.74 -5.62 -3.90
CA MET A 71 -6.14 -4.62 -3.01
C MET A 71 -7.22 -3.67 -2.53
N VAL A 72 -7.22 -3.37 -1.23
CA VAL A 72 -8.23 -2.56 -0.58
C VAL A 72 -7.54 -1.39 0.11
N LEU A 73 -8.08 -0.19 -0.06
CA LEU A 73 -7.58 0.99 0.65
C LEU A 73 -8.03 0.97 2.11
N GLU A 74 -7.08 1.18 3.01
CA GLU A 74 -7.34 1.40 4.43
C GLU A 74 -6.75 2.74 4.87
N THR A 75 -7.17 3.81 4.19
CA THR A 75 -6.70 5.17 4.44
C THR A 75 -7.75 5.97 5.21
N PRO A 76 -7.32 7.04 5.92
CA PRO A 76 -8.28 7.87 6.66
C PRO A 76 -9.35 8.47 5.75
N LYS A 77 -10.56 8.64 6.28
CA LYS A 77 -11.69 9.23 5.56
C LYS A 77 -11.85 10.69 5.93
N GLU A 78 -12.26 11.50 4.94
CA GLU A 78 -12.51 12.93 5.15
C GLU A 78 -13.98 13.28 5.30
N GLY A 79 -14.86 12.61 4.62
CA GLY A 79 -16.30 12.92 4.65
C GLY A 79 -17.01 12.43 5.91
N SER A 80 -18.23 12.92 6.15
CA SER A 80 -19.09 12.34 7.17
C SER A 80 -19.59 10.97 6.71
N ARG A 81 -19.90 10.10 7.67
CA ARG A 81 -20.42 8.77 7.36
C ARG A 81 -21.73 8.79 6.58
N ALA A 82 -22.52 9.84 6.77
CA ALA A 82 -23.81 9.97 6.08
C ALA A 82 -23.63 10.20 4.57
N THR A 83 -22.58 10.91 4.15
CA THR A 83 -22.29 11.16 2.75
C THR A 83 -21.47 10.06 2.12
N ALA A 84 -20.64 9.38 2.88
CA ALA A 84 -19.76 8.33 2.39
C ALA A 84 -20.50 7.12 1.82
N ALA A 85 -21.77 6.91 2.19
CA ALA A 85 -22.59 5.82 1.66
C ALA A 85 -23.07 6.06 0.22
N ILE A 86 -23.04 7.31 -0.27
CA ILE A 86 -23.59 7.71 -1.57
C ILE A 86 -22.48 8.15 -2.53
N GLU A 87 -21.47 8.84 -2.02
CA GLU A 87 -20.38 9.37 -2.83
C GLU A 87 -19.04 8.85 -2.29
N PRO A 88 -18.06 8.55 -3.18
CA PRO A 88 -16.74 8.17 -2.73
C PRO A 88 -16.07 9.31 -1.98
N ASP A 89 -15.32 8.96 -0.94
CA ASP A 89 -14.52 9.93 -0.20
C ASP A 89 -13.49 10.56 -1.14
N PRO A 90 -13.34 11.92 -1.15
CA PRO A 90 -12.37 12.57 -2.04
C PRO A 90 -10.94 12.08 -1.88
N MET A 91 -10.54 11.71 -0.66
CA MET A 91 -9.21 11.18 -0.42
C MET A 91 -9.03 9.76 -0.94
N ASP A 92 -10.09 8.96 -0.99
CA ASP A 92 -10.04 7.65 -1.65
C ASP A 92 -9.81 7.81 -3.16
N LEU A 93 -10.46 8.78 -3.81
CA LEU A 93 -10.21 9.09 -5.22
C LEU A 93 -8.77 9.53 -5.46
N GLU A 94 -8.24 10.38 -4.59
CA GLU A 94 -6.85 10.82 -4.69
C GLU A 94 -5.87 9.67 -4.49
N ASN A 95 -6.11 8.79 -3.52
CA ASN A 95 -5.29 7.61 -3.29
C ASN A 95 -5.33 6.66 -4.49
N LEU A 96 -6.50 6.45 -5.09
CA LEU A 96 -6.63 5.60 -6.29
C LEU A 96 -5.91 6.21 -7.48
N ARG A 97 -5.98 7.54 -7.65
CA ARG A 97 -5.23 8.24 -8.68
C ARG A 97 -3.72 8.03 -8.51
N MET A 98 -3.24 8.17 -7.30
CA MET A 98 -1.82 7.96 -6.98
C MET A 98 -1.38 6.53 -7.29
N ILE A 99 -2.18 5.54 -6.90
CA ILE A 99 -1.92 4.13 -7.20
C ILE A 99 -1.84 3.90 -8.70
N ARG A 100 -2.77 4.45 -9.47
CA ARG A 100 -2.79 4.32 -10.93
C ARG A 100 -1.52 4.91 -11.54
N GLU A 101 -1.09 6.08 -11.10
CA GLU A 101 0.15 6.70 -11.58
C GLU A 101 1.38 5.84 -11.29
N LEU A 102 1.44 5.24 -10.10
CA LEU A 102 2.54 4.35 -9.72
C LEU A 102 2.60 3.09 -10.59
N MET A 103 1.45 2.58 -11.02
CA MET A 103 1.38 1.40 -11.87
C MET A 103 1.76 1.68 -13.32
N THR A 104 1.46 2.88 -13.83
CA THR A 104 1.59 3.23 -15.25
C THR A 104 2.68 4.25 -15.54
N GLY A 105 3.21 4.92 -14.51
CA GLY A 105 4.24 5.93 -14.66
C GLY A 105 5.60 5.32 -15.00
N PRO A 106 6.57 6.17 -15.42
CA PRO A 106 7.92 5.69 -15.70
C PRO A 106 8.58 5.16 -14.45
N THR A 107 9.38 4.11 -14.61
CA THR A 107 10.17 3.55 -13.52
C THR A 107 11.21 4.60 -13.08
N PRO A 108 11.32 4.91 -11.79
CA PRO A 108 12.32 5.85 -11.31
C PRO A 108 13.73 5.35 -11.52
#